data_2c7d867e444f2fd47b6c7fd2f3085c62
#
_entry.id   2c7d867e444f2fd47b6c7fd2f3085c62
#
_cell.length_a   1.000
_cell.length_b   1.000
_cell.length_c   1.000
_cell.angle_alpha   90.00
_cell.angle_beta   90.00
_cell.angle_gamma   90.00
#
_symmetry.space_group_name_H-M   'P 1'
#
loop_
_entity.id
_entity.type
_entity.pdbx_description
1 polymer ?
#
loop_
_entity_poly.entity_id
_entity_poly.type
_entity_poly.pdbx_seq_one_letter_code
_entity_poly.pdbx_strand_id
1 'polypeptide(L)'
;RNNIKGKIMPNGENYSVPDVWSWDEESGGTFGSINRPFAGATHEEDLPVGKHPLQLYSQGTPNGVKVTILLEELLADGHQGAEYDAWLIKIGKGDQFSSGFVEINPNSKIPALVDHSAAEPQRVFESGAILLYLAQKFNAFIPTSSSEYAEMMSWLFWQMGSAPYLGGGF
;
A
#
# COMPACT_ATOMS: atom_id res chain seq x y z
N ARG A 1 -34.08 -10.81 20.93
CA ARG A 1 -34.10 -9.67 19.98
C ARG A 1 -33.33 -8.53 20.66
N ASN A 2 -32.08 -8.38 20.33
CA ASN A 2 -31.26 -7.26 20.82
C ASN A 2 -31.66 -5.99 20.06
N ASN A 3 -32.25 -5.05 20.77
CA ASN A 3 -32.48 -3.69 20.28
C ASN A 3 -31.11 -3.00 20.06
N ILE A 4 -30.63 -2.97 18.84
CA ILE A 4 -29.53 -2.11 18.45
C ILE A 4 -30.10 -0.68 18.52
N LYS A 5 -29.81 0.05 19.60
CA LYS A 5 -30.11 1.47 19.69
C LYS A 5 -29.35 2.16 18.55
N GLY A 6 -30.09 2.75 17.62
CA GLY A 6 -29.54 3.45 16.47
C GLY A 6 -28.50 4.49 16.89
N LYS A 7 -27.38 4.54 16.21
CA LYS A 7 -26.36 5.56 16.41
C LYS A 7 -26.95 6.89 15.95
N ILE A 8 -26.97 7.89 16.80
CA ILE A 8 -27.45 9.24 16.46
C ILE A 8 -26.39 9.84 15.52
N MET A 9 -26.82 10.27 14.34
CA MET A 9 -25.96 10.96 13.37
C MET A 9 -25.63 12.38 13.88
N PRO A 10 -24.53 13.02 13.39
CA PRO A 10 -24.14 14.36 13.83
C PRO A 10 -25.22 15.45 13.60
N ASN A 11 -26.17 15.22 12.68
CA ASN A 11 -27.32 16.09 12.41
C ASN A 11 -28.54 15.81 13.31
N GLY A 12 -28.44 14.91 14.29
CA GLY A 12 -29.51 14.57 15.21
C GLY A 12 -30.54 13.57 14.70
N GLU A 13 -30.36 13.01 13.49
CA GLU A 13 -31.24 12.00 12.93
C GLU A 13 -30.83 10.58 13.39
N ASN A 14 -31.82 9.70 13.58
CA ASN A 14 -31.55 8.30 13.86
C ASN A 14 -31.14 7.58 12.59
N TYR A 15 -29.93 7.01 12.58
CA TYR A 15 -29.51 6.16 11.47
C TYR A 15 -30.40 4.92 11.40
N SER A 16 -31.01 4.71 10.24
CA SER A 16 -31.73 3.48 9.88
C SER A 16 -30.86 2.66 8.94
N VAL A 17 -30.61 1.42 9.30
CA VAL A 17 -29.85 0.51 8.43
C VAL A 17 -30.71 0.22 7.20
N PRO A 18 -30.23 0.48 5.96
CA PRO A 18 -30.98 0.14 4.76
C PRO A 18 -31.08 -1.37 4.56
N ASP A 19 -32.15 -1.83 3.94
CA ASP A 19 -32.31 -3.26 3.59
C ASP A 19 -31.24 -3.73 2.58
N VAL A 20 -30.83 -2.82 1.70
CA VAL A 20 -29.74 -3.05 0.74
C VAL A 20 -28.74 -1.90 0.88
N TRP A 21 -27.51 -2.23 1.25
CA TRP A 21 -26.44 -1.24 1.31
C TRP A 21 -26.02 -0.83 -0.11
N SER A 22 -25.90 0.47 -0.34
CA SER A 22 -25.29 1.04 -1.54
C SER A 22 -24.10 1.90 -1.17
N TRP A 23 -23.05 1.83 -2.00
CA TRP A 23 -21.90 2.68 -1.81
C TRP A 23 -22.24 4.13 -2.19
N ASP A 24 -21.75 5.05 -1.38
CA ASP A 24 -21.83 6.48 -1.59
C ASP A 24 -20.46 7.09 -1.34
N GLU A 25 -19.94 7.87 -2.28
CA GLU A 25 -18.64 8.51 -2.22
C GLU A 25 -18.50 9.46 -1.02
N GLU A 26 -19.58 10.10 -0.61
CA GLU A 26 -19.63 11.00 0.54
C GLU A 26 -19.71 10.25 1.89
N SER A 27 -20.02 8.97 1.86
CA SER A 27 -20.07 8.11 3.04
C SER A 27 -18.67 7.65 3.45
N GLY A 28 -18.31 7.83 4.72
CA GLY A 28 -17.04 7.31 5.26
C GLY A 28 -16.10 8.38 5.79
N GLY A 29 -16.56 9.63 5.88
CA GLY A 29 -15.81 10.75 6.45
C GLY A 29 -14.57 11.13 5.61
N THR A 30 -13.56 11.69 6.25
CA THR A 30 -12.37 12.27 5.60
C THR A 30 -11.64 11.29 4.67
N PHE A 31 -11.75 9.99 4.92
CA PHE A 31 -11.07 8.94 4.15
C PHE A 31 -12.01 8.10 3.27
N GLY A 32 -13.28 8.49 3.14
CA GLY A 32 -14.26 7.75 2.34
C GLY A 32 -13.84 7.60 0.89
N SER A 33 -13.31 8.66 0.29
CA SER A 33 -12.91 8.71 -1.12
C SER A 33 -11.65 7.91 -1.48
N ILE A 34 -10.84 7.46 -0.50
CA ILE A 34 -9.63 6.66 -0.78
C ILE A 34 -9.90 5.18 -0.98
N ASN A 35 -11.15 4.76 -0.78
CA ASN A 35 -11.61 3.39 -0.97
C ASN A 35 -12.86 3.39 -1.85
N ARG A 36 -13.07 2.30 -2.59
CA ARG A 36 -14.27 2.08 -3.40
C ARG A 36 -14.58 0.59 -3.49
N PRO A 37 -15.85 0.18 -3.70
CA PRO A 37 -16.25 -1.22 -3.72
C PRO A 37 -16.09 -1.90 -5.10
N PHE A 38 -15.59 -1.20 -6.11
CA PHE A 38 -15.43 -1.71 -7.47
C PHE A 38 -13.98 -1.59 -7.93
N ALA A 39 -13.56 -2.51 -8.79
CA ALA A 39 -12.22 -2.57 -9.36
C ALA A 39 -12.12 -1.79 -10.69
N GLY A 40 -10.89 -1.65 -11.19
CA GLY A 40 -10.59 -1.02 -12.47
C GLY A 40 -10.23 0.48 -12.35
N ALA A 41 -9.79 1.08 -13.43
CA ALA A 41 -9.43 2.49 -13.49
C ALA A 41 -10.68 3.40 -13.54
N THR A 42 -10.55 4.62 -12.99
CA THR A 42 -11.57 5.67 -13.14
C THR A 42 -11.22 6.66 -14.23
N HIS A 43 -9.93 6.76 -14.56
CA HIS A 43 -9.42 7.71 -15.56
C HIS A 43 -8.12 7.19 -16.16
N GLU A 44 -7.82 7.66 -17.37
CA GLU A 44 -6.60 7.36 -18.07
C GLU A 44 -5.49 8.31 -17.61
N GLU A 45 -4.41 7.73 -17.10
CA GLU A 45 -3.19 8.44 -16.74
C GLU A 45 -2.05 7.44 -16.67
N ASP A 46 -0.97 7.70 -17.43
CA ASP A 46 0.25 6.91 -17.39
C ASP A 46 1.08 7.27 -16.15
N LEU A 47 1.79 6.28 -15.61
CA LEU A 47 2.73 6.53 -14.54
C LEU A 47 4.05 7.09 -15.09
N PRO A 48 4.65 8.08 -14.42
CA PRO A 48 5.98 8.55 -14.78
C PRO A 48 7.02 7.46 -14.52
N VAL A 49 8.05 7.43 -15.38
CA VAL A 49 9.21 6.54 -15.24
C VAL A 49 10.46 7.40 -15.26
N GLY A 50 11.34 7.22 -14.28
CA GLY A 50 12.59 7.95 -14.15
C GLY A 50 13.79 7.21 -14.74
N LYS A 51 14.96 7.51 -14.22
CA LYS A 51 16.24 7.00 -14.75
C LYS A 51 16.71 5.70 -14.09
N HIS A 52 16.25 5.43 -12.87
CA HIS A 52 16.68 4.24 -12.13
C HIS A 52 15.79 3.03 -12.45
N PRO A 53 16.30 1.80 -12.35
CA PRO A 53 15.49 0.62 -12.59
C PRO A 53 14.33 0.46 -11.60
N LEU A 54 14.52 0.86 -10.34
CA LEU A 54 13.49 0.76 -9.31
C LEU A 54 12.61 2.01 -9.34
N GLN A 55 11.32 1.82 -9.61
CA GLN A 55 10.32 2.89 -9.65
C GLN A 55 9.33 2.68 -8.50
N LEU A 56 9.36 3.56 -7.49
CA LEU A 56 8.49 3.49 -6.33
C LEU A 56 7.35 4.49 -6.47
N TYR A 57 6.11 4.01 -6.45
CA TYR A 57 4.89 4.81 -6.48
C TYR A 57 4.25 4.77 -5.09
N SER A 58 4.31 5.88 -4.36
CA SER A 58 3.98 5.89 -2.95
C SER A 58 3.57 7.27 -2.44
N GLN A 59 3.29 7.35 -1.15
CA GLN A 59 3.08 8.58 -0.39
C GLN A 59 3.63 8.35 1.03
N GLY A 60 3.95 9.43 1.76
CA GLY A 60 4.46 9.39 3.14
C GLY A 60 3.41 8.91 4.15
N THR A 61 2.98 7.67 4.00
CA THR A 61 2.07 6.96 4.91
C THR A 61 2.84 5.89 5.70
N PRO A 62 2.27 5.34 6.79
CA PRO A 62 2.94 4.27 7.54
C PRO A 62 3.36 3.07 6.68
N ASN A 63 2.63 2.75 5.61
CA ASN A 63 3.00 1.67 4.69
C ASN A 63 4.04 2.12 3.66
N GLY A 64 3.95 3.35 3.16
CA GLY A 64 4.88 3.89 2.16
C GLY A 64 6.30 4.04 2.71
N VAL A 65 6.44 4.57 3.92
CA VAL A 65 7.76 4.80 4.54
C VAL A 65 8.57 3.54 4.81
N LYS A 66 7.93 2.37 4.97
CA LYS A 66 8.65 1.10 5.13
C LYS A 66 9.57 0.81 3.95
N VAL A 67 9.07 1.04 2.73
CA VAL A 67 9.80 0.76 1.50
C VAL A 67 10.96 1.75 1.32
N THR A 68 10.72 3.04 1.55
CA THR A 68 11.80 4.03 1.49
C THR A 68 12.87 3.77 2.54
N ILE A 69 12.50 3.40 3.77
CA ILE A 69 13.47 3.02 4.80
C ILE A 69 14.37 1.88 4.30
N LEU A 70 13.80 0.78 3.78
CA LEU A 70 14.61 -0.33 3.31
C LEU A 70 15.51 0.05 2.13
N LEU A 71 15.01 0.86 1.18
CA LEU A 71 15.82 1.31 0.05
C LEU A 71 16.98 2.20 0.50
N GLU A 72 16.77 3.10 1.46
CA GLU A 72 17.82 3.95 2.02
C GLU A 72 18.84 3.12 2.84
N GLU A 73 18.41 2.10 3.58
CA GLU A 73 19.30 1.18 4.29
C GLU A 73 20.16 0.36 3.30
N LEU A 74 19.57 -0.11 2.19
CA LEU A 74 20.31 -0.81 1.14
C LEU A 74 21.37 0.11 0.50
N LEU A 75 21.05 1.37 0.24
CA LEU A 75 21.99 2.35 -0.29
C LEU A 75 23.10 2.66 0.73
N ALA A 76 22.75 2.83 2.00
CA ALA A 76 23.71 3.07 3.07
C ALA A 76 24.68 1.89 3.27
N ASP A 77 24.23 0.67 3.06
CA ASP A 77 25.04 -0.56 3.09
C ASP A 77 25.84 -0.79 1.79
N GLY A 78 25.69 0.11 0.80
CA GLY A 78 26.48 0.11 -0.42
C GLY A 78 25.99 -0.81 -1.54
N HIS A 79 24.73 -1.23 -1.50
CA HIS A 79 24.14 -2.06 -2.53
C HIS A 79 23.90 -1.27 -3.83
N GLN A 80 24.73 -1.53 -4.83
CA GLN A 80 24.58 -0.94 -6.16
C GLN A 80 23.31 -1.48 -6.85
N GLY A 81 22.58 -0.59 -7.49
CA GLY A 81 21.30 -0.92 -8.13
C GLY A 81 20.09 -0.78 -7.21
N ALA A 82 20.30 -0.36 -5.96
CA ALA A 82 19.22 0.02 -5.04
C ALA A 82 18.75 1.47 -5.23
N GLU A 83 19.39 2.23 -6.11
CA GLU A 83 18.94 3.56 -6.51
C GLU A 83 17.55 3.48 -7.12
N TYR A 84 16.70 4.42 -6.74
CA TYR A 84 15.30 4.41 -7.13
C TYR A 84 14.78 5.81 -7.45
N ASP A 85 13.71 5.87 -8.24
CA ASP A 85 12.91 7.08 -8.40
C ASP A 85 11.60 6.91 -7.61
N ALA A 86 11.23 7.96 -6.85
CA ALA A 86 10.03 7.96 -6.03
C ALA A 86 8.98 8.93 -6.59
N TRP A 87 7.79 8.44 -6.84
CA TRP A 87 6.67 9.18 -7.42
C TRP A 87 5.53 9.31 -6.42
N LEU A 88 5.09 10.55 -6.22
CA LEU A 88 4.01 10.84 -5.29
C LEU A 88 2.65 10.47 -5.89
N ILE A 89 1.96 9.56 -5.24
CA ILE A 89 0.57 9.19 -5.52
C ILE A 89 -0.34 9.88 -4.50
N LYS A 90 -1.08 10.89 -4.93
CA LYS A 90 -1.97 11.69 -4.07
C LYS A 90 -3.28 10.95 -3.84
N ILE A 91 -3.31 10.04 -2.87
CA ILE A 91 -4.48 9.19 -2.60
C ILE A 91 -5.77 9.99 -2.34
N GLY A 92 -5.67 11.18 -1.74
CA GLY A 92 -6.83 12.08 -1.55
C GLY A 92 -7.36 12.73 -2.83
N LYS A 93 -6.63 12.59 -3.96
CA LYS A 93 -7.07 13.04 -5.29
C LYS A 93 -7.49 11.91 -6.21
N GLY A 94 -7.33 10.66 -5.76
CA GLY A 94 -7.69 9.49 -6.55
C GLY A 94 -6.62 9.00 -7.52
N ASP A 95 -5.37 9.48 -7.45
CA ASP A 95 -4.28 9.08 -8.36
C ASP A 95 -4.08 7.55 -8.37
N GLN A 96 -4.36 6.86 -7.24
CA GLN A 96 -4.31 5.39 -7.14
C GLN A 96 -5.36 4.68 -7.99
N PHE A 97 -6.29 5.40 -8.58
CA PHE A 97 -7.34 4.88 -9.45
C PHE A 97 -7.09 5.19 -10.93
N SER A 98 -5.95 5.75 -11.29
CA SER A 98 -5.53 5.91 -12.68
C SER A 98 -5.26 4.57 -13.36
N SER A 99 -5.38 4.52 -14.70
CA SER A 99 -5.12 3.29 -15.48
C SER A 99 -3.71 2.74 -15.25
N GLY A 100 -2.70 3.60 -15.28
CA GLY A 100 -1.32 3.19 -15.04
C GLY A 100 -1.07 2.65 -13.63
N PHE A 101 -1.68 3.25 -12.59
CA PHE A 101 -1.53 2.71 -11.24
C PHE A 101 -2.27 1.39 -11.04
N VAL A 102 -3.49 1.26 -11.58
CA VAL A 102 -4.29 0.02 -11.51
C VAL A 102 -3.58 -1.13 -12.23
N GLU A 103 -2.85 -0.85 -13.32
CA GLU A 103 -2.05 -1.86 -14.04
C GLU A 103 -0.97 -2.45 -13.13
N ILE A 104 -0.27 -1.64 -12.36
CA ILE A 104 0.79 -2.11 -11.45
C ILE A 104 0.25 -2.64 -10.12
N ASN A 105 -0.87 -2.11 -9.63
CA ASN A 105 -1.56 -2.60 -8.45
C ASN A 105 -3.09 -2.59 -8.62
N PRO A 106 -3.70 -3.71 -8.99
CA PRO A 106 -5.15 -3.81 -9.20
C PRO A 106 -5.97 -3.58 -7.92
N ASN A 107 -5.33 -3.64 -6.74
CA ASN A 107 -5.96 -3.30 -5.46
C ASN A 107 -6.02 -1.78 -5.21
N SER A 108 -5.39 -0.95 -6.06
CA SER A 108 -5.40 0.51 -5.97
C SER A 108 -4.93 1.03 -4.59
N LYS A 109 -3.87 0.45 -4.05
CA LYS A 109 -3.25 0.84 -2.77
C LYS A 109 -1.77 1.14 -2.94
N ILE A 110 -1.29 2.18 -2.27
CA ILE A 110 0.14 2.47 -2.12
C ILE A 110 0.72 1.68 -0.92
N PRO A 111 2.03 1.38 -0.96
CA PRO A 111 2.99 1.54 -2.05
C PRO A 111 2.86 0.48 -3.15
N ALA A 112 3.39 0.79 -4.32
CA ALA A 112 3.67 -0.15 -5.40
C ALA A 112 5.07 0.11 -5.97
N LEU A 113 5.75 -0.95 -6.41
CA LEU A 113 7.09 -0.90 -6.98
C LEU A 113 7.07 -1.54 -8.36
N VAL A 114 7.78 -0.94 -9.32
CA VAL A 114 8.12 -1.59 -10.59
C VAL A 114 9.63 -1.65 -10.72
N ASP A 115 10.16 -2.85 -10.95
CA ASP A 115 11.58 -3.08 -11.19
C ASP A 115 11.83 -3.35 -12.67
N HIS A 116 12.53 -2.44 -13.31
CA HIS A 116 12.92 -2.49 -14.74
C HIS A 116 14.33 -3.08 -14.96
N SER A 117 14.97 -3.67 -13.95
CA SER A 117 16.32 -4.22 -14.07
C SER A 117 16.40 -5.53 -14.87
N ALA A 118 15.28 -6.19 -15.10
CA ALA A 118 15.17 -7.38 -15.95
C ALA A 118 14.57 -7.03 -17.34
N ALA A 119 14.63 -7.98 -18.28
CA ALA A 119 14.08 -7.79 -19.61
C ALA A 119 12.56 -7.49 -19.60
N GLU A 120 11.84 -8.12 -18.70
CA GLU A 120 10.43 -7.85 -18.43
C GLU A 120 10.29 -7.15 -17.08
N PRO A 121 9.63 -5.98 -17.00
CA PRO A 121 9.43 -5.26 -15.75
C PRO A 121 8.67 -6.10 -14.72
N GLN A 122 9.18 -6.13 -13.51
CA GLN A 122 8.54 -6.84 -12.41
C GLN A 122 7.76 -5.87 -11.53
N ARG A 123 6.44 -5.93 -11.54
CA ARG A 123 5.60 -5.20 -10.59
C ARG A 123 5.50 -5.94 -9.26
N VAL A 124 5.57 -5.20 -8.17
CA VAL A 124 5.37 -5.72 -6.81
C VAL A 124 4.49 -4.76 -6.03
N PHE A 125 3.42 -5.24 -5.44
CA PHE A 125 2.55 -4.47 -4.56
C PHE A 125 2.36 -5.21 -3.23
N GLU A 126 1.78 -4.55 -2.23
CA GLU A 126 1.81 -4.83 -0.80
C GLU A 126 3.19 -4.51 -0.18
N SER A 127 3.19 -3.64 0.84
CA SER A 127 4.44 -3.16 1.44
C SER A 127 5.33 -4.30 1.96
N GLY A 128 4.75 -5.34 2.57
CA GLY A 128 5.49 -6.51 3.02
C GLY A 128 6.10 -7.34 1.90
N ALA A 129 5.37 -7.49 0.78
CA ALA A 129 5.89 -8.18 -0.40
C ALA A 129 7.03 -7.39 -1.05
N ILE A 130 6.94 -6.06 -1.08
CA ILE A 130 8.02 -5.19 -1.59
C ILE A 130 9.27 -5.32 -0.71
N LEU A 131 9.11 -5.30 0.62
CA LEU A 131 10.24 -5.50 1.54
C LEU A 131 10.93 -6.84 1.30
N LEU A 132 10.16 -7.93 1.20
CA LEU A 132 10.71 -9.26 0.96
C LEU A 132 11.39 -9.35 -0.42
N TYR A 133 10.75 -8.81 -1.46
CA TYR A 133 11.31 -8.77 -2.81
C TYR A 133 12.68 -8.08 -2.84
N LEU A 134 12.78 -6.88 -2.25
CA LEU A 134 14.03 -6.13 -2.21
C LEU A 134 15.10 -6.84 -1.38
N ALA A 135 14.75 -7.39 -0.21
CA ALA A 135 15.67 -8.15 0.62
C ALA A 135 16.25 -9.37 -0.12
N GLN A 136 15.41 -10.09 -0.87
CA GLN A 136 15.85 -11.23 -1.70
C GLN A 136 16.70 -10.78 -2.90
N LYS A 137 16.27 -9.71 -3.59
CA LYS A 137 16.99 -9.17 -4.76
C LYS A 137 18.43 -8.77 -4.43
N PHE A 138 18.62 -8.12 -3.30
CA PHE A 138 19.93 -7.65 -2.84
C PHE A 138 20.65 -8.62 -1.90
N ASN A 139 20.01 -9.74 -1.56
CA ASN A 139 20.50 -10.70 -0.56
C ASN A 139 20.94 -10.00 0.75
N ALA A 140 20.13 -9.04 1.21
CA ALA A 140 20.37 -8.20 2.37
C ALA A 140 19.17 -8.20 3.31
N PHE A 141 19.42 -8.07 4.62
CA PHE A 141 18.36 -8.06 5.66
C PHE A 141 17.49 -9.33 5.67
N ILE A 142 18.01 -10.42 5.13
CA ILE A 142 17.33 -11.71 5.03
C ILE A 142 18.20 -12.81 5.63
N PRO A 143 17.72 -13.56 6.64
CA PRO A 143 18.49 -14.64 7.25
C PRO A 143 18.71 -15.80 6.29
N THR A 144 19.84 -16.49 6.46
CA THR A 144 20.21 -17.67 5.67
C THR A 144 19.74 -18.98 6.29
N SER A 145 19.55 -19.03 7.61
CA SER A 145 19.02 -20.22 8.28
C SER A 145 17.49 -20.28 8.14
N SER A 146 16.96 -21.48 7.96
CA SER A 146 15.51 -21.67 7.82
C SER A 146 14.72 -21.27 9.08
N SER A 147 15.32 -21.44 10.26
CA SER A 147 14.68 -21.06 11.52
C SER A 147 14.54 -19.55 11.67
N GLU A 148 15.63 -18.81 11.43
CA GLU A 148 15.62 -17.35 11.49
C GLU A 148 14.77 -16.74 10.38
N TYR A 149 14.76 -17.38 9.20
CA TYR A 149 13.87 -16.96 8.11
C TYR A 149 12.39 -17.09 8.51
N ALA A 150 12.02 -18.21 9.14
CA ALA A 150 10.65 -18.42 9.61
C ALA A 150 10.25 -17.37 10.68
N GLU A 151 11.18 -17.02 11.57
CA GLU A 151 10.96 -15.98 12.57
C GLU A 151 10.83 -14.60 11.92
N MET A 152 11.71 -14.24 11.00
CA MET A 152 11.63 -13.00 10.22
C MET A 152 10.27 -12.89 9.51
N MET A 153 9.80 -13.95 8.85
CA MET A 153 8.50 -13.98 8.19
C MET A 153 7.36 -13.80 9.18
N SER A 154 7.45 -14.38 10.38
CA SER A 154 6.44 -14.21 11.42
C SER A 154 6.32 -12.74 11.85
N TRP A 155 7.44 -12.06 12.05
CA TRP A 155 7.46 -10.64 12.37
C TRP A 155 7.01 -9.76 11.21
N LEU A 156 7.36 -10.11 9.97
CA LEU A 156 6.89 -9.39 8.78
C LEU A 156 5.37 -9.47 8.67
N PHE A 157 4.77 -10.65 8.82
CA PHE A 157 3.32 -10.81 8.77
C PHE A 157 2.63 -10.17 9.97
N TRP A 158 3.22 -10.23 11.17
CA TRP A 158 2.70 -9.51 12.33
C TRP A 158 2.66 -7.99 12.07
N GLN A 159 3.72 -7.43 11.50
CA GLN A 159 3.77 -6.01 11.16
C GLN A 159 2.69 -5.64 10.12
N MET A 160 2.44 -6.50 9.11
CA MET A 160 1.40 -6.25 8.09
C MET A 160 -0.02 -6.36 8.67
N GLY A 161 -0.29 -7.32 9.52
CA GLY A 161 -1.64 -7.61 10.03
C GLY A 161 -2.02 -6.87 11.30
N SER A 162 -1.05 -6.59 12.19
CA SER A 162 -1.32 -6.10 13.53
C SER A 162 -0.77 -4.70 13.80
N ALA A 163 0.45 -4.40 13.35
CA ALA A 163 1.10 -3.13 13.67
C ALA A 163 0.34 -1.87 13.18
N PRO A 164 -0.40 -1.87 12.07
CA PRO A 164 -1.21 -0.73 11.67
C PRO A 164 -2.26 -0.30 12.70
N TYR A 165 -2.64 -1.19 13.60
CA TYR A 165 -3.63 -0.91 14.65
C TYR A 165 -2.98 -0.48 15.98
N LEU A 166 -1.66 -0.55 16.10
CA LEU A 166 -0.94 -0.07 17.26
C LEU A 166 -0.97 1.46 17.29
N GLY A 167 -1.48 2.03 18.37
CA GLY A 167 -1.51 3.48 18.57
C GLY A 167 -2.84 4.16 18.23
N GLY A 168 -3.94 3.46 18.18
CA GLY A 168 -5.26 4.08 18.15
C GLY A 168 -6.24 3.58 17.10
N GLY A 169 -5.97 2.45 16.50
CA GLY A 169 -6.88 1.82 15.54
C GLY A 169 -8.07 1.07 16.17
N PHE A 170 -8.22 1.12 17.48
CA PHE A 170 -9.31 0.50 18.22
C PHE A 170 -10.14 1.53 18.95
#